data_6ec7d116d0523c877ee336c61b2746a2
#
_entry.id   6ec7d116d0523c877ee336c61b2746a2
#
_cell.length_a   1.000
_cell.length_b   1.000
_cell.length_c   1.000
_cell.angle_alpha   90.00
_cell.angle_beta   90.00
_cell.angle_gamma   90.00
#
_symmetry.space_group_name_H-M   'P 1'
#
loop_
_entity.id
_entity.type
_entity.pdbx_description
1 polymer ?
#
loop_
_entity_poly.entity_id
_entity_poly.type
_entity_poly.pdbx_seq_one_letter_code
_entity_poly.pdbx_strand_id
1 'polypeptide(L)'
;MRYTGGQYYLKSPEEMSDLFKYAPQAIANTEKIAQRCNVEIEFGVTKLPKFAVPDGYTSWTYLNYLCYEGLKKRYPNQAADISVEDFVRKAEEEAVEDRKDVVIKIARDTNNIFERLAYELSVIYSMGYVDYFLIVWDYINYAKRHDIPVGPGRGSAAGSIVS
;
A
#
# COMPACT_ATOMS: atom_id res chain seq x y z
N MET A 1 11.77 -19.30 13.12
CA MET A 1 12.86 -18.86 14.03
C MET A 1 12.29 -18.96 15.45
N ARG A 2 12.94 -19.67 16.35
CA ARG A 2 12.49 -19.80 17.73
C ARG A 2 13.56 -19.17 18.62
N TYR A 3 13.17 -18.18 19.40
CA TYR A 3 14.06 -17.55 20.37
C TYR A 3 14.20 -18.42 21.60
N THR A 4 15.41 -18.57 22.12
CA THR A 4 15.71 -19.27 23.37
C THR A 4 15.85 -18.25 24.49
N GLY A 5 15.21 -18.48 25.63
CA GLY A 5 15.20 -17.60 26.79
C GLY A 5 13.84 -16.91 27.01
N GLY A 6 13.51 -16.61 28.25
CA GLY A 6 12.22 -16.03 28.67
C GLY A 6 12.28 -14.53 28.97
N GLN A 7 13.26 -13.78 28.42
CA GLN A 7 13.58 -12.40 28.82
C GLN A 7 12.99 -11.32 27.89
N TYR A 8 11.93 -11.65 27.12
CA TYR A 8 11.34 -10.75 26.08
C TYR A 8 10.07 -10.02 26.57
N TYR A 9 9.91 -9.84 27.88
CA TYR A 9 8.82 -9.10 28.49
C TYR A 9 9.24 -7.69 28.86
N LEU A 10 8.27 -6.81 29.11
CA LEU A 10 8.51 -5.47 29.63
C LEU A 10 8.97 -5.56 31.08
N LYS A 11 10.23 -5.26 31.33
CA LYS A 11 10.86 -5.34 32.64
C LYS A 11 10.48 -4.15 33.52
N SER A 12 10.47 -4.37 34.84
CA SER A 12 10.29 -3.30 35.80
C SER A 12 11.51 -2.37 35.85
N PRO A 13 11.36 -1.13 36.36
CA PRO A 13 12.50 -0.23 36.58
C PRO A 13 13.61 -0.83 37.45
N GLU A 14 13.24 -1.64 38.44
CA GLU A 14 14.18 -2.31 39.37
C GLU A 14 14.96 -3.39 38.61
N GLU A 15 14.27 -4.22 37.82
CA GLU A 15 14.90 -5.26 36.99
C GLU A 15 15.85 -4.65 35.96
N MET A 16 15.45 -3.52 35.32
CA MET A 16 16.31 -2.80 34.39
C MET A 16 17.53 -2.21 35.09
N SER A 17 17.35 -1.63 36.26
CA SER A 17 18.45 -1.07 37.05
C SER A 17 19.44 -2.15 37.47
N ASP A 18 18.95 -3.33 37.81
CA ASP A 18 19.78 -4.49 38.17
C ASP A 18 20.60 -5.00 36.98
N LEU A 19 19.99 -5.06 35.80
CA LEU A 19 20.67 -5.46 34.56
C LEU A 19 21.78 -4.48 34.16
N PHE A 20 21.59 -3.18 34.43
CA PHE A 20 22.50 -2.13 34.00
C PHE A 20 23.28 -1.51 35.21
N LYS A 21 23.52 -2.26 36.27
CA LYS A 21 24.33 -1.80 37.43
C LYS A 21 25.71 -1.28 37.04
N TYR A 22 26.29 -1.81 35.95
CA TYR A 22 27.59 -1.41 35.43
C TYR A 22 27.53 -0.09 34.65
N ALA A 23 26.31 0.38 34.24
CA ALA A 23 26.11 1.59 33.47
C ALA A 23 24.84 2.33 33.91
N PRO A 24 24.74 2.82 35.14
CA PRO A 24 23.53 3.47 35.68
C PRO A 24 23.11 4.71 34.88
N GLN A 25 24.05 5.39 34.24
CA GLN A 25 23.76 6.52 33.36
C GLN A 25 22.95 6.13 32.12
N ALA A 26 23.05 4.87 31.67
CA ALA A 26 22.22 4.38 30.54
C ALA A 26 20.72 4.44 30.92
N ILE A 27 20.38 4.05 32.15
CA ILE A 27 19.00 4.15 32.66
C ILE A 27 18.57 5.63 32.80
N ALA A 28 19.40 6.48 33.44
CA ALA A 28 19.08 7.89 33.56
C ALA A 28 18.93 8.62 32.20
N ASN A 29 19.67 8.18 31.19
CA ASN A 29 19.58 8.76 29.85
C ASN A 29 18.29 8.39 29.14
N THR A 30 17.63 7.27 29.45
CA THR A 30 16.32 6.94 28.85
C THR A 30 15.29 8.01 29.18
N GLU A 31 15.24 8.46 30.43
CA GLU A 31 14.36 9.54 30.85
C GLU A 31 14.72 10.87 30.17
N LYS A 32 16.00 11.24 30.12
CA LYS A 32 16.45 12.45 29.42
C LYS A 32 16.10 12.44 27.94
N ILE A 33 16.17 11.28 27.28
CA ILE A 33 15.78 11.15 25.88
C ILE A 33 14.26 11.31 25.75
N ALA A 34 13.48 10.67 26.63
CA ALA A 34 12.02 10.80 26.62
C ALA A 34 11.58 12.25 26.79
N GLN A 35 12.21 12.99 27.71
CA GLN A 35 11.93 14.43 27.92
C GLN A 35 12.24 15.31 26.69
N ARG A 36 13.14 14.89 25.83
CA ARG A 36 13.48 15.59 24.58
C ARG A 36 12.54 15.24 23.42
N CYS A 37 11.74 14.20 23.55
CA CYS A 37 10.80 13.74 22.54
C CYS A 37 9.46 14.48 22.75
N ASN A 38 9.19 15.47 21.91
CA ASN A 38 7.94 16.23 21.87
C ASN A 38 7.35 16.07 20.48
N VAL A 39 6.63 14.97 20.26
CA VAL A 39 6.05 14.65 18.96
C VAL A 39 4.54 14.76 19.05
N GLU A 40 3.96 15.61 18.22
CA GLU A 40 2.52 15.67 17.98
C GLU A 40 2.22 14.89 16.69
N ILE A 41 1.35 13.90 16.80
CA ILE A 41 0.90 13.10 15.65
C ILE A 41 -0.48 13.59 15.25
N GLU A 42 -0.55 14.15 14.05
CA GLU A 42 -1.82 14.59 13.45
C GLU A 42 -2.56 13.38 12.87
N PHE A 43 -3.60 12.93 13.57
CA PHE A 43 -4.42 11.80 13.13
C PHE A 43 -5.45 12.20 12.07
N GLY A 44 -5.78 11.27 11.18
CA GLY A 44 -6.81 11.47 10.15
C GLY A 44 -6.37 12.32 8.96
N VAL A 45 -5.13 12.76 8.90
CA VAL A 45 -4.57 13.51 7.77
C VAL A 45 -3.61 12.62 6.99
N THR A 46 -4.00 12.28 5.77
CA THR A 46 -3.14 11.53 4.85
C THR A 46 -2.10 12.46 4.25
N LYS A 47 -0.82 12.20 4.51
CA LYS A 47 0.33 12.99 4.00
C LYS A 47 1.02 12.32 2.82
N LEU A 48 0.28 11.54 2.03
CA LEU A 48 0.81 10.93 0.81
C LEU A 48 0.99 12.02 -0.27
N PRO A 49 2.15 12.06 -0.95
CA PRO A 49 2.34 12.95 -2.08
C PRO A 49 1.42 12.55 -3.23
N LYS A 50 1.06 13.52 -4.06
CA LYS A 50 0.33 13.26 -5.31
C LYS A 50 1.30 12.83 -6.39
N PHE A 51 0.90 11.84 -7.17
CA PHE A 51 1.63 11.39 -8.35
C PHE A 51 1.32 12.31 -9.55
N ALA A 52 2.35 12.71 -10.29
CA ALA A 52 2.16 13.48 -11.53
C ALA A 52 1.75 12.52 -12.66
N VAL A 53 0.50 12.59 -13.06
CA VAL A 53 -0.04 11.78 -14.17
C VAL A 53 0.14 12.49 -15.52
N PRO A 54 0.16 11.75 -16.65
CA PRO A 54 0.13 12.33 -17.98
C PRO A 54 -1.11 13.19 -18.22
N ASP A 55 -1.00 14.15 -19.16
CA ASP A 55 -2.13 14.99 -19.56
C ASP A 55 -3.33 14.14 -20.01
N GLY A 56 -4.52 14.55 -19.61
CA GLY A 56 -5.77 13.86 -19.93
C GLY A 56 -6.16 12.77 -18.92
N TYR A 57 -5.32 12.49 -17.92
CA TYR A 57 -5.63 11.50 -16.87
C TYR A 57 -5.77 12.16 -15.50
N THR A 58 -6.64 11.57 -14.68
CA THR A 58 -6.58 11.69 -13.23
C THR A 58 -5.72 10.54 -12.67
N SER A 59 -5.27 10.63 -11.40
CA SER A 59 -4.55 9.50 -10.77
C SER A 59 -5.37 8.21 -10.83
N TRP A 60 -6.69 8.32 -10.67
CA TRP A 60 -7.60 7.20 -10.71
C TRP A 60 -7.68 6.55 -12.10
N THR A 61 -7.94 7.34 -13.13
CA THR A 61 -8.06 6.80 -14.49
C THR A 61 -6.74 6.28 -15.01
N TYR A 62 -5.62 6.89 -14.61
CA TYR A 62 -4.29 6.40 -14.99
C TYR A 62 -3.95 5.07 -14.32
N LEU A 63 -4.27 4.88 -13.03
CA LEU A 63 -4.09 3.59 -12.36
C LEU A 63 -4.93 2.50 -13.04
N ASN A 64 -6.19 2.79 -13.36
CA ASN A 64 -7.06 1.86 -14.08
C ASN A 64 -6.48 1.48 -15.45
N TYR A 65 -6.00 2.46 -16.21
CA TYR A 65 -5.35 2.24 -17.50
C TYR A 65 -4.14 1.30 -17.37
N LEU A 66 -3.25 1.54 -16.41
CA LEU A 66 -2.07 0.71 -16.19
C LEU A 66 -2.44 -0.73 -15.78
N CYS A 67 -3.44 -0.88 -14.92
CA CYS A 67 -3.94 -2.20 -14.52
C CYS A 67 -4.55 -2.95 -15.69
N TYR A 68 -5.32 -2.27 -16.53
CA TYR A 68 -5.91 -2.86 -17.74
C TYR A 68 -4.82 -3.34 -18.71
N GLU A 69 -3.82 -2.50 -19.00
CA GLU A 69 -2.71 -2.88 -19.88
C GLU A 69 -1.91 -4.06 -19.29
N GLY A 70 -1.70 -4.07 -17.97
CA GLY A 70 -1.07 -5.19 -17.28
C GLY A 70 -1.88 -6.49 -17.39
N LEU A 71 -3.19 -6.40 -17.25
CA LEU A 71 -4.11 -7.52 -17.36
C LEU A 71 -4.11 -8.10 -18.78
N LYS A 72 -4.23 -7.24 -19.80
CA LYS A 72 -4.19 -7.62 -21.21
C LYS A 72 -2.90 -8.35 -21.58
N LYS A 73 -1.77 -7.88 -21.03
CA LYS A 73 -0.46 -8.51 -21.24
C LYS A 73 -0.35 -9.89 -20.60
N ARG A 74 -0.91 -10.07 -19.39
CA ARG A 74 -0.80 -11.32 -18.62
C ARG A 74 -1.89 -12.33 -18.91
N TYR A 75 -3.08 -11.86 -19.28
CA TYR A 75 -4.29 -12.66 -19.49
C TYR A 75 -4.97 -12.31 -20.82
N PRO A 76 -4.27 -12.41 -21.97
CA PRO A 76 -4.78 -11.96 -23.27
C PRO A 76 -6.10 -12.61 -23.68
N ASN A 77 -6.29 -13.90 -23.32
CA ASN A 77 -7.50 -14.65 -23.68
C ASN A 77 -8.75 -14.22 -22.87
N GLN A 78 -8.58 -13.55 -21.74
CA GLN A 78 -9.68 -13.10 -20.89
C GLN A 78 -9.94 -11.59 -21.05
N ALA A 79 -8.96 -10.86 -21.57
CA ALA A 79 -9.03 -9.41 -21.76
C ALA A 79 -9.50 -8.98 -23.16
N ALA A 80 -9.83 -9.93 -24.05
CA ALA A 80 -10.08 -9.65 -25.46
C ALA A 80 -11.37 -8.83 -25.75
N ASP A 81 -12.34 -8.85 -24.83
CA ASP A 81 -13.69 -8.34 -25.10
C ASP A 81 -13.95 -6.92 -24.56
N ILE A 82 -12.97 -6.29 -23.92
CA ILE A 82 -13.13 -4.95 -23.31
C ILE A 82 -12.09 -4.01 -23.89
N SER A 83 -12.52 -2.85 -24.42
CA SER A 83 -11.59 -1.82 -24.86
C SER A 83 -11.01 -1.03 -23.66
N VAL A 84 -9.79 -0.49 -23.81
CA VAL A 84 -9.16 0.38 -22.79
C VAL A 84 -10.03 1.61 -22.52
N GLU A 85 -10.57 2.20 -23.58
CA GLU A 85 -11.40 3.39 -23.54
C GLU A 85 -12.68 3.16 -22.75
N ASP A 86 -13.34 2.01 -22.95
CA ASP A 86 -14.54 1.64 -22.21
C ASP A 86 -14.24 1.37 -20.74
N PHE A 87 -13.09 0.75 -20.45
CA PHE A 87 -12.68 0.49 -19.08
C PHE A 87 -12.37 1.79 -18.32
N VAL A 88 -11.60 2.71 -18.94
CA VAL A 88 -11.24 4.01 -18.35
C VAL A 88 -12.49 4.87 -18.17
N ARG A 89 -13.38 4.92 -19.18
CA ARG A 89 -14.65 5.66 -19.09
C ARG A 89 -15.52 5.15 -17.94
N LYS A 90 -15.64 3.83 -17.79
CA LYS A 90 -16.38 3.23 -16.68
C LYS A 90 -15.77 3.57 -15.32
N ALA A 91 -14.43 3.60 -15.24
CA ALA A 91 -13.74 4.01 -14.03
C ALA A 91 -13.99 5.49 -13.70
N GLU A 92 -14.06 6.36 -14.72
CA GLU A 92 -14.41 7.78 -14.54
C GLU A 92 -15.85 7.96 -14.05
N GLU A 93 -16.81 7.27 -14.66
CA GLU A 93 -18.21 7.29 -14.24
C GLU A 93 -18.38 6.82 -12.77
N GLU A 94 -17.65 5.78 -12.38
CA GLU A 94 -17.66 5.28 -11.00
C GLU A 94 -16.96 6.22 -10.00
N ALA A 95 -15.97 7.00 -10.44
CA ALA A 95 -15.22 7.95 -9.59
C ALA A 95 -16.03 9.22 -9.26
N VAL A 96 -16.93 9.65 -10.12
CA VAL A 96 -17.75 10.87 -9.96
C VAL A 96 -18.83 10.70 -8.88
N GLU A 97 -19.28 9.49 -8.64
CA GLU A 97 -20.20 9.23 -7.52
C GLU A 97 -19.39 9.15 -6.21
N ASP A 98 -19.63 10.08 -5.28
CA ASP A 98 -19.04 10.10 -3.92
C ASP A 98 -19.51 8.87 -3.11
N ARG A 99 -18.97 7.71 -3.49
CA ARG A 99 -19.37 6.40 -2.97
C ARG A 99 -18.53 6.00 -1.76
N LYS A 100 -18.44 6.83 -0.75
CA LYS A 100 -17.91 6.40 0.56
C LYS A 100 -18.65 5.21 1.16
N ASP A 101 -19.86 4.93 0.68
CA ASP A 101 -20.78 3.91 1.22
C ASP A 101 -21.06 2.75 0.25
N VAL A 102 -20.53 2.75 -0.96
CA VAL A 102 -20.69 1.61 -1.87
C VAL A 102 -19.68 0.54 -1.51
N VAL A 103 -20.04 -0.27 -0.56
CA VAL A 103 -19.52 -1.65 -0.47
C VAL A 103 -19.94 -2.33 -1.76
N ILE A 104 -19.08 -2.30 -2.77
CA ILE A 104 -19.25 -3.12 -3.96
C ILE A 104 -19.31 -4.55 -3.45
N LYS A 105 -20.51 -5.14 -3.45
CA LYS A 105 -20.73 -6.58 -3.23
C LYS A 105 -20.25 -7.35 -4.44
N ILE A 106 -19.00 -7.14 -4.82
CA ILE A 106 -18.34 -8.05 -5.74
C ILE A 106 -17.92 -9.24 -4.88
N ALA A 107 -18.39 -10.41 -5.26
CA ALA A 107 -18.09 -11.63 -4.53
C ALA A 107 -16.57 -11.76 -4.38
N ARG A 108 -16.08 -11.90 -3.14
CA ARG A 108 -14.65 -12.09 -2.83
C ARG A 108 -14.06 -13.32 -3.52
N ASP A 109 -14.91 -14.22 -3.96
CA ASP A 109 -14.58 -15.53 -4.52
C ASP A 109 -14.89 -15.63 -6.02
N THR A 110 -14.87 -14.51 -6.75
CA THR A 110 -15.07 -14.56 -8.19
C THR A 110 -13.84 -15.12 -8.89
N ASN A 111 -14.09 -16.05 -9.84
CA ASN A 111 -13.07 -16.52 -10.77
C ASN A 111 -12.87 -15.56 -11.98
N ASN A 112 -13.67 -14.49 -12.04
CA ASN A 112 -13.56 -13.47 -13.06
C ASN A 112 -12.51 -12.44 -12.65
N ILE A 113 -11.40 -12.40 -13.39
CA ILE A 113 -10.27 -11.52 -13.07
C ILE A 113 -10.61 -10.03 -13.21
N PHE A 114 -11.58 -9.65 -14.06
CA PHE A 114 -12.05 -8.27 -14.19
C PHE A 114 -12.85 -7.83 -12.98
N GLU A 115 -13.75 -8.67 -12.49
CA GLU A 115 -14.50 -8.40 -11.26
C GLU A 115 -13.56 -8.30 -10.08
N ARG A 116 -12.55 -9.16 -10.02
CA ARG A 116 -11.53 -9.13 -8.98
C ARG A 116 -10.72 -7.83 -9.06
N LEU A 117 -10.27 -7.43 -10.24
CA LEU A 117 -9.54 -6.18 -10.45
C LEU A 117 -10.40 -4.97 -10.06
N ALA A 118 -11.64 -4.91 -10.51
CA ALA A 118 -12.56 -3.82 -10.17
C ALA A 118 -12.79 -3.71 -8.65
N TYR A 119 -12.95 -4.85 -7.98
CA TYR A 119 -13.08 -4.90 -6.53
C TYR A 119 -11.83 -4.33 -5.81
N GLU A 120 -10.65 -4.80 -6.18
CA GLU A 120 -9.41 -4.34 -5.52
C GLU A 120 -9.15 -2.85 -5.79
N LEU A 121 -9.39 -2.38 -7.01
CA LEU A 121 -9.26 -0.96 -7.35
C LEU A 121 -10.25 -0.10 -6.56
N SER A 122 -11.49 -0.54 -6.38
CA SER A 122 -12.47 0.18 -5.57
C SER A 122 -12.05 0.32 -4.11
N VAL A 123 -11.44 -0.72 -3.53
CA VAL A 123 -10.90 -0.67 -2.16
C VAL A 123 -9.73 0.32 -2.09
N ILE A 124 -8.80 0.28 -3.06
CA ILE A 124 -7.67 1.20 -3.13
C ILE A 124 -8.16 2.66 -3.23
N TYR A 125 -9.18 2.90 -4.05
CA TYR A 125 -9.79 4.21 -4.22
C TYR A 125 -10.45 4.70 -2.93
N SER A 126 -11.32 3.90 -2.33
CA SER A 126 -12.06 4.27 -1.11
C SER A 126 -11.14 4.55 0.08
N MET A 127 -9.97 3.89 0.12
CA MET A 127 -8.96 4.11 1.15
C MET A 127 -8.01 5.28 0.84
N GLY A 128 -8.10 5.92 -0.33
CA GLY A 128 -7.26 7.05 -0.74
C GLY A 128 -5.81 6.66 -1.08
N TYR A 129 -5.54 5.42 -1.49
CA TYR A 129 -4.20 4.93 -1.80
C TYR A 129 -3.83 4.91 -3.29
N VAL A 130 -4.63 5.53 -4.16
CA VAL A 130 -4.38 5.55 -5.61
C VAL A 130 -2.99 6.08 -5.95
N ASP A 131 -2.63 7.26 -5.43
CA ASP A 131 -1.31 7.86 -5.68
C ASP A 131 -0.17 7.02 -5.10
N TYR A 132 -0.38 6.34 -3.97
CA TYR A 132 0.60 5.41 -3.41
C TYR A 132 0.92 4.26 -4.37
N PHE A 133 -0.09 3.64 -4.97
CA PHE A 133 0.11 2.58 -5.95
C PHE A 133 0.85 3.08 -7.20
N LEU A 134 0.53 4.28 -7.68
CA LEU A 134 1.22 4.88 -8.82
C LEU A 134 2.69 5.18 -8.51
N ILE A 135 3.01 5.70 -7.33
CA ILE A 135 4.38 5.98 -6.90
C ILE A 135 5.18 4.67 -6.82
N VAL A 136 4.59 3.62 -6.21
CA VAL A 136 5.26 2.30 -6.10
C VAL A 136 5.49 1.69 -7.48
N TRP A 137 4.48 1.76 -8.36
CA TRP A 137 4.62 1.30 -9.74
C TRP A 137 5.74 2.03 -10.48
N ASP A 138 5.84 3.35 -10.34
CA ASP A 138 6.80 4.18 -11.08
C ASP A 138 8.24 3.80 -10.76
N TYR A 139 8.64 3.74 -9.48
CA TYR A 139 10.02 3.39 -9.14
C TYR A 139 10.35 1.93 -9.44
N ILE A 140 9.40 0.99 -9.32
CA ILE A 140 9.60 -0.40 -9.72
C ILE A 140 9.76 -0.50 -11.23
N ASN A 141 8.92 0.20 -12.00
CA ASN A 141 9.00 0.23 -13.45
C ASN A 141 10.28 0.91 -13.94
N TYR A 142 10.73 1.96 -13.27
CA TYR A 142 12.03 2.58 -13.52
C TYR A 142 13.17 1.56 -13.34
N ALA A 143 13.18 0.86 -12.21
CA ALA A 143 14.20 -0.14 -11.94
C ALA A 143 14.23 -1.24 -13.02
N LYS A 144 13.05 -1.78 -13.38
CA LYS A 144 12.92 -2.81 -14.41
C LYS A 144 13.39 -2.34 -15.79
N ARG A 145 13.16 -1.07 -16.15
CA ARG A 145 13.59 -0.50 -17.44
C ARG A 145 15.09 -0.21 -17.50
N HIS A 146 15.76 -0.14 -16.35
CA HIS A 146 17.19 0.13 -16.26
C HIS A 146 17.98 -1.10 -15.80
N ASP A 147 17.43 -2.30 -15.96
CA ASP A 147 18.05 -3.57 -15.58
C ASP A 147 18.52 -3.62 -14.11
N ILE A 148 17.84 -2.86 -13.23
CA ILE A 148 18.06 -2.90 -11.80
C ILE A 148 17.22 -4.04 -11.22
N PRO A 149 17.84 -5.02 -10.52
CA PRO A 149 17.10 -6.13 -9.94
C PRO A 149 16.03 -5.67 -8.94
N VAL A 150 14.82 -6.17 -9.13
CA VAL A 150 13.71 -5.96 -8.20
C VAL A 150 13.36 -7.29 -7.57
N GLY A 151 13.40 -7.36 -6.24
CA GLY A 151 12.99 -8.55 -5.50
C GLY A 151 11.50 -8.86 -5.67
N PRO A 152 11.10 -10.12 -5.49
CA PRO A 152 9.67 -10.46 -5.44
C PRO A 152 9.02 -9.73 -4.27
N GLY A 153 7.75 -9.38 -4.41
CA GLY A 153 6.98 -8.73 -3.35
C GLY A 153 6.98 -9.54 -2.04
N ARG A 154 6.65 -8.87 -0.95
CA ARG A 154 6.53 -9.48 0.38
C ARG A 154 5.20 -9.12 1.03
N GLY A 155 4.76 -9.92 1.99
CA GLY A 155 3.51 -9.72 2.69
C GLY A 155 2.28 -10.05 1.83
N SER A 156 1.13 -9.53 2.21
CA SER A 156 -0.16 -9.82 1.59
C SER A 156 -0.34 -9.21 0.19
N ALA A 157 0.45 -8.21 -0.17
CA ALA A 157 0.39 -7.56 -1.48
C ALA A 157 0.61 -8.55 -2.64
N ALA A 158 1.38 -9.63 -2.42
CA ALA A 158 1.58 -10.68 -3.41
C ALA A 158 0.29 -11.41 -3.83
N GLY A 159 -0.80 -11.29 -3.05
CA GLY A 159 -2.13 -11.82 -3.37
C GLY A 159 -3.05 -10.86 -4.12
N SER A 160 -2.59 -9.64 -4.41
CA SER A 160 -3.35 -8.62 -5.12
C SER A 160 -3.15 -8.74 -6.63
N ILE A 161 -4.25 -8.64 -7.39
CA ILE A 161 -4.16 -8.60 -8.86
C ILE A 161 -3.69 -7.22 -9.37
N VAL A 162 -3.81 -6.18 -8.55
CA VAL A 162 -3.31 -4.83 -8.87
C VAL A 162 -1.79 -4.77 -8.76
N SER A 163 -1.17 -5.56 -7.87
CA SER A 163 0.27 -5.59 -7.62
C SER A 163 0.98 -6.54 -8.57
#